data_5b0a157946e552de8168226729539d24
#
_entry.id   5b0a157946e552de8168226729539d24
#
_cell.length_a   1.000
_cell.length_b   1.000
_cell.length_c   1.000
_cell.angle_alpha   90.00
_cell.angle_beta   90.00
_cell.angle_gamma   90.00
#
_symmetry.space_group_name_H-M   'P 1'
#
loop_
_entity.id
_entity.type
_entity.pdbx_description
1 polymer ?
#
loop_
_entity_poly.entity_id
_entity_poly.type
_entity_poly.pdbx_seq_one_letter_code
_entity_poly.pdbx_strand_id
1 'polypeptide(L)'
;MLKNQVSIIIAVYRDVVALDLILKALKNQTYKKFEVIIAEDGQSEEMKEFIDTVNDLTIKHLSQEDIGWRKNKMLNKAIIESSCDYLIFIDGDCVPHEKFIEEHYNRRKNNFVLCGRRTEPGEKFSTLLREGKISIDMFFTSYLKNYFHLKKDEIRHYEEGIYCKQNSILEKLITIKSSRKEAHIVGCNWSCNKEDILKINGFDEDFELPTTGEDTDIERRMRHFGIKMISCRNFAIMTHLHHKKNFNHYTKQLLPQPSEAQK
;
A
#
# COMPACT_ATOMS: atom_id res chain seq x y z
N MET A 1 7.11 22.24 -4.66
CA MET A 1 6.73 20.82 -5.00
C MET A 1 7.28 20.48 -6.37
N LEU A 2 7.82 19.28 -6.52
CA LEU A 2 8.41 18.81 -7.78
C LEU A 2 7.28 18.33 -8.71
N LYS A 3 7.05 19.12 -9.78
CA LYS A 3 6.03 18.79 -10.79
C LYS A 3 6.45 17.56 -11.61
N ASN A 4 5.47 16.76 -11.99
CA ASN A 4 5.67 15.53 -12.79
C ASN A 4 6.52 14.44 -12.10
N GLN A 5 6.51 14.41 -10.76
CA GLN A 5 7.14 13.38 -9.95
C GLN A 5 6.11 12.82 -8.95
N VAL A 6 6.46 11.71 -8.33
CA VAL A 6 5.59 10.97 -7.42
C VAL A 6 6.33 10.74 -6.10
N SER A 7 5.69 10.96 -4.97
CA SER A 7 6.16 10.46 -3.68
C SER A 7 5.42 9.17 -3.34
N ILE A 8 6.17 8.09 -3.16
CA ILE A 8 5.64 6.82 -2.67
C ILE A 8 5.83 6.77 -1.17
N ILE A 9 4.74 6.69 -0.46
CA ILE A 9 4.71 6.60 1.01
C ILE A 9 4.46 5.14 1.39
N ILE A 10 5.41 4.55 2.10
CA ILE A 10 5.38 3.17 2.56
C ILE A 10 5.22 3.14 4.07
N ALA A 11 4.07 2.69 4.56
CA ALA A 11 3.86 2.49 5.99
C ALA A 11 4.48 1.17 6.43
N VAL A 12 5.52 1.20 7.27
CA VAL A 12 6.26 0.01 7.68
C VAL A 12 6.25 -0.17 9.21
N TYR A 13 6.38 -1.45 9.62
CA TYR A 13 6.59 -1.84 11.01
C TYR A 13 7.42 -3.13 11.06
N ARG A 14 8.66 -3.05 11.52
CA ARG A 14 9.58 -4.17 11.85
C ARG A 14 9.88 -5.22 10.75
N ASP A 15 9.22 -5.25 9.62
CA ASP A 15 9.41 -6.27 8.56
C ASP A 15 10.41 -5.82 7.51
N VAL A 16 11.70 -5.91 7.82
CA VAL A 16 12.81 -5.54 6.92
C VAL A 16 12.81 -6.39 5.65
N VAL A 17 12.46 -7.67 5.74
CA VAL A 17 12.44 -8.58 4.58
C VAL A 17 11.35 -8.17 3.57
N ALA A 18 10.18 -7.77 4.06
CA ALA A 18 9.13 -7.27 3.18
C ALA A 18 9.53 -5.92 2.55
N LEU A 19 10.13 -5.01 3.33
CA LEU A 19 10.63 -3.75 2.80
C LEU A 19 11.70 -3.96 1.72
N ASP A 20 12.63 -4.91 1.89
CA ASP A 20 13.64 -5.25 0.88
C ASP A 20 12.99 -5.68 -0.44
N LEU A 21 11.96 -6.53 -0.39
CA LEU A 21 11.20 -6.93 -1.57
C LEU A 21 10.51 -5.75 -2.26
N ILE A 22 9.92 -4.83 -1.48
CA ILE A 22 9.28 -3.62 -2.00
C ILE A 22 10.32 -2.73 -2.68
N LEU A 23 11.46 -2.47 -2.03
CA LEU A 23 12.51 -1.60 -2.60
C LEU A 23 13.12 -2.22 -3.86
N LYS A 24 13.32 -3.55 -3.93
CA LYS A 24 13.71 -4.25 -5.15
C LYS A 24 12.68 -4.08 -6.28
N ALA A 25 11.40 -4.19 -5.97
CA ALA A 25 10.33 -3.96 -6.94
C ALA A 25 10.25 -2.49 -7.39
N LEU A 26 10.55 -1.53 -6.50
CA LEU A 26 10.60 -0.12 -6.84
C LEU A 26 11.80 0.23 -7.73
N LYS A 27 12.96 -0.39 -7.54
CA LYS A 27 14.11 -0.27 -8.46
C LYS A 27 13.75 -0.69 -9.89
N ASN A 28 12.88 -1.68 -10.04
CA ASN A 28 12.44 -2.23 -11.34
C ASN A 28 11.24 -1.49 -11.96
N GLN A 29 10.70 -0.45 -11.32
CA GLN A 29 9.57 0.31 -11.87
C GLN A 29 9.91 0.90 -13.25
N THR A 30 8.95 0.87 -14.16
CA THR A 30 9.11 1.49 -15.50
C THR A 30 9.08 3.01 -15.44
N TYR A 31 8.36 3.58 -14.52
CA TYR A 31 8.38 5.01 -14.22
C TYR A 31 9.48 5.34 -13.20
N LYS A 32 10.42 6.21 -13.55
CA LYS A 32 11.64 6.48 -12.74
C LYS A 32 11.65 7.81 -11.98
N LYS A 33 10.65 8.66 -12.17
CA LYS A 33 10.61 10.00 -11.54
C LYS A 33 9.83 9.95 -10.23
N PHE A 34 10.40 9.36 -9.19
CA PHE A 34 9.78 9.26 -7.88
C PHE A 34 10.80 9.33 -6.74
N GLU A 35 10.32 9.69 -5.57
CA GLU A 35 10.99 9.52 -4.29
C GLU A 35 10.25 8.49 -3.45
N VAL A 36 10.94 7.88 -2.50
CA VAL A 36 10.39 6.94 -1.53
C VAL A 36 10.42 7.57 -0.15
N ILE A 37 9.28 7.53 0.55
CA ILE A 37 9.20 7.96 1.94
C ILE A 37 8.80 6.75 2.76
N ILE A 38 9.72 6.27 3.59
CA ILE A 38 9.49 5.19 4.52
C ILE A 38 8.95 5.79 5.81
N ALA A 39 7.69 5.48 6.12
CA ALA A 39 6.96 5.94 7.30
C ALA A 39 6.93 4.79 8.33
N GLU A 40 7.95 4.71 9.20
CA GLU A 40 8.09 3.65 10.19
C GLU A 40 7.34 4.01 11.47
N ASP A 41 6.31 3.21 11.81
CA ASP A 41 5.63 3.30 13.10
C ASP A 41 6.39 2.49 14.15
N GLY A 42 7.60 2.95 14.42
CA GLY A 42 8.59 2.32 15.29
C GLY A 42 9.93 3.01 15.13
N GLN A 43 10.91 2.54 15.84
CA GLN A 43 12.29 3.01 15.79
C GLN A 43 13.23 1.81 15.86
N SER A 44 13.27 1.03 14.77
CA SER A 44 14.05 -0.19 14.66
C SER A 44 15.45 0.12 14.14
N GLU A 45 16.49 -0.22 14.91
CA GLU A 45 17.87 -0.10 14.44
C GLU A 45 18.13 -0.99 13.22
N GLU A 46 17.57 -2.22 13.20
CA GLU A 46 17.66 -3.13 12.06
C GLU A 46 17.08 -2.50 10.78
N MET A 47 15.92 -1.83 10.88
CA MET A 47 15.29 -1.14 9.76
C MET A 47 16.18 -0.01 9.26
N LYS A 48 16.72 0.80 10.16
CA LYS A 48 17.61 1.91 9.84
C LYS A 48 18.89 1.43 9.18
N GLU A 49 19.58 0.44 9.78
CA GLU A 49 20.79 -0.15 9.22
C GLU A 49 20.55 -0.69 7.80
N PHE A 50 19.43 -1.38 7.60
CA PHE A 50 19.07 -1.87 6.27
C PHE A 50 18.87 -0.72 5.28
N ILE A 51 18.08 0.31 5.63
CA ILE A 51 17.80 1.44 4.75
C ILE A 51 19.09 2.18 4.37
N ASP A 52 20.03 2.33 5.30
CA ASP A 52 21.33 2.99 5.08
C ASP A 52 22.21 2.25 4.03
N THR A 53 21.93 0.98 3.77
CA THR A 53 22.61 0.22 2.68
C THR A 53 22.04 0.48 1.29
N VAL A 54 20.86 1.10 1.18
CA VAL A 54 20.15 1.28 -0.09
C VAL A 54 20.56 2.60 -0.75
N ASN A 55 21.32 2.53 -1.84
CA ASN A 55 21.89 3.70 -2.51
C ASN A 55 21.27 4.05 -3.87
N ASP A 56 20.41 3.18 -4.41
CA ASP A 56 19.89 3.29 -5.79
C ASP A 56 18.52 3.97 -5.87
N LEU A 57 17.97 4.38 -4.74
CA LEU A 57 16.68 5.07 -4.63
C LEU A 57 16.85 6.35 -3.82
N THR A 58 16.08 7.37 -4.15
CA THR A 58 15.96 8.56 -3.30
C THR A 58 14.99 8.24 -2.16
N ILE A 59 15.54 7.95 -0.97
CA ILE A 59 14.75 7.53 0.20
C ILE A 59 14.82 8.61 1.29
N LYS A 60 13.65 8.92 1.87
CA LYS A 60 13.53 9.59 3.17
C LYS A 60 13.00 8.57 4.17
N HIS A 61 13.73 8.33 5.25
CA HIS A 61 13.29 7.48 6.35
C HIS A 61 12.78 8.36 7.49
N LEU A 62 11.52 8.18 7.85
CA LEU A 62 10.87 8.82 8.99
C LEU A 62 10.50 7.73 9.99
N SER A 63 10.83 7.94 11.23
CA SER A 63 10.52 7.02 12.32
C SER A 63 9.94 7.75 13.54
N GLN A 64 9.34 7.01 14.43
CA GLN A 64 8.84 7.49 15.72
C GLN A 64 8.98 6.41 16.78
N GLU A 65 8.95 6.82 18.03
CA GLU A 65 8.98 5.90 19.17
C GLU A 65 7.85 4.86 19.05
N ASP A 66 8.16 3.59 19.34
CA ASP A 66 7.22 2.46 19.25
C ASP A 66 6.27 2.44 20.46
N ILE A 67 5.20 3.20 20.39
CA ILE A 67 4.17 3.32 21.44
C ILE A 67 2.79 3.02 20.84
N GLY A 68 2.41 1.76 20.79
CA GLY A 68 1.15 1.33 20.22
C GLY A 68 1.06 1.51 18.70
N TRP A 69 -0.13 1.43 18.14
CA TRP A 69 -0.35 1.58 16.70
C TRP A 69 -0.61 3.05 16.35
N ARG A 70 0.36 3.71 15.72
CA ARG A 70 0.25 5.13 15.35
C ARG A 70 0.60 5.37 13.88
N LYS A 71 0.22 4.41 13.01
CA LYS A 71 0.43 4.46 11.57
C LYS A 71 -0.01 5.79 10.97
N ASN A 72 -1.20 6.29 11.34
CA ASN A 72 -1.77 7.52 10.80
C ASN A 72 -0.90 8.74 11.08
N LYS A 73 -0.31 8.83 12.26
CA LYS A 73 0.63 9.90 12.62
C LYS A 73 1.87 9.88 11.72
N MET A 74 2.41 8.69 11.43
CA MET A 74 3.54 8.56 10.52
C MET A 74 3.18 8.88 9.08
N LEU A 75 1.99 8.48 8.62
CA LEU A 75 1.49 8.85 7.29
C LEU A 75 1.33 10.36 7.15
N ASN A 76 0.83 11.07 8.17
CA ASN A 76 0.72 12.52 8.16
C ASN A 76 2.11 13.19 8.09
N LYS A 77 3.09 12.73 8.87
CA LYS A 77 4.48 13.20 8.74
C LYS A 77 5.01 12.99 7.33
N ALA A 78 4.80 11.80 6.74
CA ALA A 78 5.24 11.49 5.39
C ALA A 78 4.58 12.36 4.33
N ILE A 79 3.29 12.69 4.47
CA ILE A 79 2.59 13.64 3.59
C ILE A 79 3.26 15.01 3.64
N ILE A 80 3.58 15.53 4.81
CA ILE A 80 4.24 16.83 4.96
C ILE A 80 5.64 16.81 4.33
N GLU A 81 6.44 15.78 4.63
CA GLU A 81 7.82 15.62 4.16
C GLU A 81 7.93 15.26 2.66
N SER A 82 6.82 14.88 2.01
CA SER A 82 6.83 14.58 0.58
C SER A 82 7.14 15.83 -0.25
N SER A 83 8.01 15.68 -1.27
CA SER A 83 8.42 16.77 -2.14
C SER A 83 7.56 16.90 -3.40
N CYS A 84 6.76 15.89 -3.74
CA CYS A 84 5.99 15.79 -4.98
C CYS A 84 4.52 16.17 -4.79
N ASP A 85 3.87 16.52 -5.93
CA ASP A 85 2.47 16.92 -5.95
C ASP A 85 1.51 15.73 -5.92
N TYR A 86 2.00 14.52 -6.26
CA TYR A 86 1.20 13.31 -6.34
C TYR A 86 1.74 12.24 -5.42
N LEU A 87 0.87 11.71 -4.58
CA LEU A 87 1.20 10.75 -3.54
C LEU A 87 0.60 9.37 -3.86
N ILE A 88 1.40 8.32 -3.66
CA ILE A 88 0.95 6.92 -3.70
C ILE A 88 1.20 6.32 -2.33
N PHE A 89 0.21 5.63 -1.77
CA PHE A 89 0.26 4.99 -0.45
C PHE A 89 0.27 3.48 -0.61
N ILE A 90 1.23 2.83 0.06
CA ILE A 90 1.34 1.37 0.13
C ILE A 90 1.68 0.92 1.55
N ASP A 91 1.26 -0.30 1.91
CA ASP A 91 1.66 -0.93 3.16
C ASP A 91 3.01 -1.63 3.01
N GLY A 92 3.73 -1.81 4.13
CA GLY A 92 5.09 -2.35 4.19
C GLY A 92 5.20 -3.86 3.90
N ASP A 93 4.11 -4.51 3.53
CA ASP A 93 4.02 -5.92 3.12
C ASP A 93 3.38 -6.09 1.73
N CYS A 94 3.24 -5.00 1.00
CA CYS A 94 2.60 -4.94 -0.31
C CYS A 94 3.63 -4.65 -1.42
N VAL A 95 3.97 -5.68 -2.20
CA VAL A 95 5.01 -5.61 -3.23
C VAL A 95 4.41 -5.26 -4.58
N PRO A 96 4.79 -4.11 -5.19
CA PRO A 96 4.19 -3.62 -6.43
C PRO A 96 4.72 -4.34 -7.68
N HIS A 97 3.88 -4.43 -8.71
CA HIS A 97 4.25 -4.81 -10.07
C HIS A 97 5.09 -3.72 -10.74
N GLU A 98 5.93 -4.07 -11.73
CA GLU A 98 6.81 -3.12 -12.45
C GLU A 98 6.12 -1.90 -13.07
N LYS A 99 4.84 -2.01 -13.38
CA LYS A 99 4.01 -0.93 -13.96
C LYS A 99 3.22 -0.12 -12.93
N PHE A 100 3.37 -0.42 -11.66
CA PHE A 100 2.52 0.12 -10.61
C PHE A 100 2.52 1.65 -10.55
N ILE A 101 3.71 2.26 -10.51
CA ILE A 101 3.83 3.73 -10.45
C ILE A 101 3.35 4.37 -11.76
N GLU A 102 3.73 3.79 -12.90
CA GLU A 102 3.34 4.28 -14.22
C GLU A 102 1.81 4.34 -14.37
N GLU A 103 1.12 3.30 -13.91
CA GLU A 103 -0.34 3.22 -13.99
C GLU A 103 -1.03 4.24 -13.07
N HIS A 104 -0.56 4.41 -11.84
CA HIS A 104 -1.05 5.48 -10.97
C HIS A 104 -0.80 6.86 -11.58
N TYR A 105 0.41 7.10 -12.07
CA TYR A 105 0.78 8.39 -12.64
C TYR A 105 -0.02 8.74 -13.91
N ASN A 106 -0.16 7.80 -14.84
CA ASN A 106 -0.84 8.03 -16.11
C ASN A 106 -2.36 8.17 -15.97
N ARG A 107 -2.96 7.56 -14.94
CA ARG A 107 -4.41 7.59 -14.68
C ARG A 107 -4.84 8.68 -13.72
N ARG A 108 -3.88 9.44 -13.14
CA ARG A 108 -4.18 10.51 -12.19
C ARG A 108 -5.06 11.59 -12.81
N LYS A 109 -5.94 12.15 -12.02
CA LYS A 109 -6.82 13.26 -12.38
C LYS A 109 -6.99 14.19 -11.19
N ASN A 110 -7.16 15.48 -11.44
CA ASN A 110 -7.46 16.44 -10.39
C ASN A 110 -8.82 16.15 -9.74
N ASN A 111 -8.90 16.28 -8.43
CA ASN A 111 -10.07 15.95 -7.61
C ASN A 111 -10.50 14.47 -7.68
N PHE A 112 -9.54 13.57 -7.90
CA PHE A 112 -9.80 12.14 -7.88
C PHE A 112 -8.76 11.38 -7.07
N VAL A 113 -9.24 10.36 -6.36
CA VAL A 113 -8.42 9.31 -5.76
C VAL A 113 -8.46 8.09 -6.67
N LEU A 114 -7.29 7.55 -6.99
CA LEU A 114 -7.20 6.25 -7.65
C LEU A 114 -7.16 5.15 -6.59
N CYS A 115 -8.08 4.19 -6.71
CA CYS A 115 -8.25 3.08 -5.79
C CYS A 115 -7.83 1.78 -6.47
N GLY A 116 -6.71 1.24 -6.08
CA GLY A 116 -6.21 -0.07 -6.52
C GLY A 116 -6.74 -1.22 -5.66
N ARG A 117 -6.23 -2.40 -5.96
CA ARG A 117 -6.47 -3.63 -5.21
C ARG A 117 -5.17 -4.43 -5.11
N ARG A 118 -5.20 -5.52 -4.36
CA ARG A 118 -4.08 -6.43 -4.19
C ARG A 118 -4.52 -7.87 -4.37
N THR A 119 -3.62 -8.72 -4.85
CA THR A 119 -3.73 -10.16 -4.73
C THR A 119 -3.03 -10.63 -3.45
N GLU A 120 -3.50 -11.71 -2.86
CA GLU A 120 -2.98 -12.22 -1.60
C GLU A 120 -2.62 -13.71 -1.76
N PRO A 121 -1.38 -14.04 -2.20
CA PRO A 121 -0.91 -15.42 -2.24
C PRO A 121 -0.88 -16.02 -0.83
N GLY A 122 -0.96 -17.34 -0.75
CA GLY A 122 -0.85 -18.05 0.50
C GLY A 122 0.56 -18.07 1.07
N GLU A 123 0.74 -18.85 2.13
CA GLU A 123 2.00 -18.93 2.89
C GLU A 123 3.16 -19.41 2.02
N LYS A 124 2.94 -20.40 1.15
CA LYS A 124 4.00 -21.01 0.33
C LYS A 124 4.62 -20.00 -0.64
N PHE A 125 3.80 -19.32 -1.45
CA PHE A 125 4.33 -18.35 -2.42
C PHE A 125 4.91 -17.12 -1.73
N SER A 126 4.33 -16.68 -0.63
CA SER A 126 4.88 -15.59 0.17
C SER A 126 6.24 -15.95 0.77
N THR A 127 6.42 -17.18 1.23
CA THR A 127 7.71 -17.70 1.71
C THR A 127 8.73 -17.74 0.58
N LEU A 128 8.36 -18.26 -0.60
CA LEU A 128 9.26 -18.30 -1.76
C LEU A 128 9.73 -16.90 -2.18
N LEU A 129 8.86 -15.89 -2.10
CA LEU A 129 9.21 -14.49 -2.35
C LEU A 129 10.17 -13.96 -1.28
N ARG A 130 9.85 -14.16 0.01
CA ARG A 130 10.67 -13.69 1.14
C ARG A 130 12.07 -14.31 1.17
N GLU A 131 12.19 -15.57 0.79
CA GLU A 131 13.46 -16.28 0.70
C GLU A 131 14.24 -16.00 -0.60
N GLY A 132 13.69 -15.18 -1.51
CA GLY A 132 14.30 -14.87 -2.80
C GLY A 132 14.35 -16.05 -3.78
N LYS A 133 13.62 -17.15 -3.50
CA LYS A 133 13.54 -18.33 -4.39
C LYS A 133 12.79 -18.03 -5.69
N ILE A 134 11.90 -17.08 -5.66
CA ILE A 134 11.27 -16.47 -6.83
C ILE A 134 11.35 -14.95 -6.72
N SER A 135 11.59 -14.26 -7.82
CA SER A 135 11.51 -12.80 -7.85
C SER A 135 10.06 -12.34 -8.02
N ILE A 136 9.79 -11.08 -7.69
CA ILE A 136 8.46 -10.49 -7.90
C ILE A 136 8.10 -10.45 -9.40
N ASP A 137 9.08 -10.18 -10.26
CA ASP A 137 8.86 -10.18 -11.71
C ASP A 137 8.50 -11.59 -12.21
N MET A 138 9.19 -12.63 -11.70
CA MET A 138 8.87 -14.03 -11.99
C MET A 138 7.47 -14.40 -11.48
N PHE A 139 7.08 -13.92 -10.30
CA PHE A 139 5.74 -14.15 -9.74
C PHE A 139 4.67 -13.62 -10.69
N PHE A 140 4.76 -12.35 -11.11
CA PHE A 140 3.77 -11.75 -12.00
C PHE A 140 3.83 -12.27 -13.44
N THR A 141 5.00 -12.49 -14.02
CA THR A 141 5.11 -13.02 -15.40
C THR A 141 4.61 -14.45 -15.54
N SER A 142 4.73 -15.25 -14.48
CA SER A 142 4.22 -16.62 -14.45
C SER A 142 2.83 -16.76 -13.80
N TYR A 143 2.20 -15.65 -13.41
CA TYR A 143 0.98 -15.62 -12.60
C TYR A 143 -0.14 -16.49 -13.16
N LEU A 144 -0.49 -16.29 -14.45
CA LEU A 144 -1.54 -17.06 -15.09
C LEU A 144 -1.18 -18.54 -15.26
N LYS A 145 0.11 -18.85 -15.53
CA LYS A 145 0.60 -20.23 -15.66
C LYS A 145 0.55 -20.98 -14.34
N ASN A 146 0.74 -20.26 -13.23
CA ASN A 146 0.73 -20.83 -11.87
C ASN A 146 -0.67 -20.90 -11.25
N TYR A 147 -1.74 -20.68 -12.01
CA TYR A 147 -3.12 -20.65 -11.49
C TYR A 147 -3.44 -21.79 -10.50
N PHE A 148 -3.21 -23.04 -10.89
CA PHE A 148 -3.54 -24.19 -10.04
C PHE A 148 -2.66 -24.27 -8.78
N HIS A 149 -1.38 -23.87 -8.88
CA HIS A 149 -0.48 -23.83 -7.73
C HIS A 149 -0.88 -22.72 -6.75
N LEU A 150 -1.24 -21.55 -7.26
CA LEU A 150 -1.73 -20.43 -6.46
C LEU A 150 -3.06 -20.75 -5.79
N LYS A 151 -3.99 -21.43 -6.50
CA LYS A 151 -5.25 -21.91 -5.89
C LYS A 151 -5.03 -22.95 -4.80
N LYS A 152 -4.07 -23.86 -4.98
CA LYS A 152 -3.68 -24.82 -3.95
C LYS A 152 -3.01 -24.17 -2.73
N ASP A 153 -2.37 -23.01 -2.92
CA ASP A 153 -1.79 -22.16 -1.89
C ASP A 153 -2.83 -21.19 -1.28
N GLU A 154 -4.12 -21.41 -1.54
CA GLU A 154 -5.24 -20.62 -1.00
C GLU A 154 -5.19 -19.12 -1.33
N ILE A 155 -4.67 -18.77 -2.53
CA ILE A 155 -4.62 -17.38 -2.96
C ILE A 155 -6.00 -16.74 -2.89
N ARG A 156 -6.07 -15.55 -2.29
CA ARG A 156 -7.25 -14.70 -2.28
C ARG A 156 -7.12 -13.59 -3.33
N HIS A 157 -8.25 -13.12 -3.84
CA HIS A 157 -8.29 -12.05 -4.82
C HIS A 157 -7.38 -12.29 -6.04
N TYR A 158 -7.39 -13.54 -6.55
CA TYR A 158 -6.57 -13.95 -7.69
C TYR A 158 -6.71 -13.00 -8.88
N GLU A 159 -7.93 -12.58 -9.20
CA GLU A 159 -8.23 -11.68 -10.32
C GLU A 159 -7.55 -10.31 -10.21
N GLU A 160 -7.15 -9.90 -9.01
CA GLU A 160 -6.47 -8.61 -8.76
C GLU A 160 -4.98 -8.63 -9.14
N GLY A 161 -4.40 -9.82 -9.29
CA GLY A 161 -3.01 -9.99 -9.75
C GLY A 161 -2.87 -10.06 -11.27
N ILE A 162 -3.97 -9.98 -12.02
CA ILE A 162 -3.95 -10.01 -13.48
C ILE A 162 -3.76 -8.59 -14.02
N TYR A 163 -2.58 -8.33 -14.59
CA TYR A 163 -2.27 -7.04 -15.19
C TYR A 163 -2.97 -6.86 -16.54
N CYS A 164 -3.61 -5.73 -16.74
CA CYS A 164 -4.21 -5.33 -17.99
C CYS A 164 -3.39 -4.21 -18.65
N LYS A 165 -2.82 -4.51 -19.81
CA LYS A 165 -2.00 -3.56 -20.56
C LYS A 165 -2.84 -2.38 -21.07
N GLN A 166 -2.31 -1.17 -21.00
CA GLN A 166 -2.89 0.05 -21.59
C GLN A 166 -3.16 -0.11 -23.10
N ASN A 167 -4.20 0.56 -23.56
CA ASN A 167 -4.64 0.55 -24.97
C ASN A 167 -5.05 -0.83 -25.51
N SER A 168 -5.32 -1.81 -24.65
CA SER A 168 -5.84 -3.11 -25.04
C SER A 168 -7.37 -3.12 -25.10
N ILE A 169 -7.94 -4.07 -25.88
CA ILE A 169 -9.40 -4.29 -25.89
C ILE A 169 -9.89 -4.65 -24.47
N LEU A 170 -9.06 -5.40 -23.72
CA LEU A 170 -9.36 -5.80 -22.35
C LEU A 170 -9.46 -4.58 -21.42
N GLU A 171 -8.64 -3.55 -21.62
CA GLU A 171 -8.73 -2.30 -20.85
C GLU A 171 -10.10 -1.65 -21.01
N LYS A 172 -10.62 -1.55 -22.25
CA LYS A 172 -11.93 -0.97 -22.49
C LYS A 172 -13.04 -1.73 -21.76
N LEU A 173 -12.99 -3.06 -21.79
CA LEU A 173 -13.96 -3.92 -21.11
C LEU A 173 -13.88 -3.78 -19.58
N ILE A 174 -12.67 -3.79 -19.02
CA ILE A 174 -12.44 -3.61 -17.58
C ILE A 174 -12.89 -2.23 -17.13
N THR A 175 -12.56 -1.18 -17.87
CA THR A 175 -12.94 0.20 -17.54
C THR A 175 -14.46 0.36 -17.54
N ILE A 176 -15.16 -0.18 -18.54
CA ILE A 176 -16.64 -0.15 -18.59
C ILE A 176 -17.24 -0.92 -17.41
N LYS A 177 -16.71 -2.09 -17.07
CA LYS A 177 -17.17 -2.89 -15.93
C LYS A 177 -16.89 -2.20 -14.61
N SER A 178 -15.73 -1.60 -14.47
CA SER A 178 -15.25 -0.92 -13.26
C SER A 178 -15.99 0.41 -13.03
N SER A 179 -16.34 1.16 -14.08
CA SER A 179 -17.11 2.40 -13.96
C SER A 179 -18.53 2.21 -13.42
N ARG A 180 -19.05 0.97 -13.46
CA ARG A 180 -20.37 0.61 -12.91
C ARG A 180 -20.33 0.25 -11.42
N LYS A 181 -19.14 0.12 -10.82
CA LYS A 181 -18.96 -0.22 -9.41
C LYS A 181 -18.34 0.95 -8.68
N GLU A 182 -18.82 1.22 -7.50
CA GLU A 182 -18.20 2.21 -6.64
C GLU A 182 -16.78 1.77 -6.26
N ALA A 183 -15.83 2.69 -6.37
CA ALA A 183 -14.45 2.45 -5.96
C ALA A 183 -14.28 2.90 -4.49
N HIS A 184 -13.53 2.13 -3.73
CA HIS A 184 -13.24 2.38 -2.33
C HIS A 184 -11.75 2.37 -2.09
N ILE A 185 -11.26 3.17 -1.16
CA ILE A 185 -9.87 3.16 -0.71
C ILE A 185 -9.59 1.82 -0.01
N VAL A 186 -8.41 1.27 -0.30
CA VAL A 186 -7.80 0.19 0.46
C VAL A 186 -6.40 0.67 0.82
N GLY A 187 -6.08 0.81 2.09
CA GLY A 187 -4.90 1.49 2.62
C GLY A 187 -3.58 1.16 1.94
N CYS A 188 -3.46 -0.06 1.44
CA CYS A 188 -2.24 -0.53 0.79
C CYS A 188 -2.08 -0.14 -0.70
N ASN A 189 -3.12 0.40 -1.37
CA ASN A 189 -3.06 0.66 -2.81
C ASN A 189 -4.00 1.78 -3.23
N TRP A 190 -3.56 3.00 -3.08
CA TRP A 190 -4.31 4.17 -3.54
C TRP A 190 -3.39 5.37 -3.76
N SER A 191 -3.88 6.38 -4.47
CA SER A 191 -3.13 7.60 -4.73
C SER A 191 -4.02 8.82 -4.93
N CYS A 192 -3.49 10.00 -4.64
CA CYS A 192 -4.19 11.29 -4.79
C CYS A 192 -3.19 12.44 -5.02
N ASN A 193 -3.70 13.62 -5.39
CA ASN A 193 -2.89 14.82 -5.31
C ASN A 193 -2.66 15.20 -3.84
N LYS A 194 -1.46 15.69 -3.54
CA LYS A 194 -1.08 16.14 -2.19
C LYS A 194 -2.03 17.22 -1.67
N GLU A 195 -2.46 18.15 -2.51
CA GLU A 195 -3.41 19.19 -2.12
C GLU A 195 -4.76 18.63 -1.66
N ASP A 196 -5.22 17.51 -2.26
CA ASP A 196 -6.51 16.91 -1.92
C ASP A 196 -6.52 16.29 -0.52
N ILE A 197 -5.42 15.62 -0.13
CA ILE A 197 -5.31 15.07 1.23
C ILE A 197 -5.05 16.17 2.27
N LEU A 198 -4.35 17.23 1.90
CA LEU A 198 -4.17 18.40 2.79
C LEU A 198 -5.47 19.17 3.03
N LYS A 199 -6.39 19.27 2.05
CA LYS A 199 -7.73 19.87 2.22
C LYS A 199 -8.53 19.20 3.34
N ILE A 200 -8.35 17.91 3.54
CA ILE A 200 -9.04 17.14 4.57
C ILE A 200 -8.23 17.01 5.87
N ASN A 201 -7.10 17.71 5.97
CA ASN A 201 -6.17 17.65 7.11
C ASN A 201 -5.55 16.27 7.36
N GLY A 202 -5.29 15.49 6.29
CA GLY A 202 -4.62 14.19 6.39
C GLY A 202 -5.46 13.10 7.04
N PHE A 203 -4.76 12.13 7.64
CA PHE A 203 -5.35 11.04 8.42
C PHE A 203 -5.73 11.52 9.82
N ASP A 204 -6.80 10.95 10.36
CA ASP A 204 -7.19 11.17 11.75
C ASP A 204 -6.27 10.33 12.66
N GLU A 205 -5.53 11.02 13.54
CA GLU A 205 -4.53 10.40 14.42
C GLU A 205 -5.16 9.71 15.65
N ASP A 206 -6.46 9.91 15.90
CA ASP A 206 -7.20 9.24 16.98
C ASP A 206 -7.50 7.76 16.65
N PHE A 207 -7.28 7.33 15.40
CA PHE A 207 -7.28 5.90 15.06
C PHE A 207 -5.98 5.26 15.52
N GLU A 208 -5.99 4.70 16.72
CA GLU A 208 -4.83 4.04 17.36
C GLU A 208 -4.91 2.51 17.34
N LEU A 209 -5.75 1.93 16.48
CA LEU A 209 -5.94 0.49 16.34
C LEU A 209 -6.01 0.08 14.88
N PRO A 210 -5.37 -1.05 14.52
CA PRO A 210 -5.50 -1.61 13.19
C PRO A 210 -6.96 -2.02 12.94
N THR A 211 -7.44 -1.88 11.71
CA THR A 211 -8.79 -2.29 11.27
C THR A 211 -9.96 -1.51 11.85
N THR A 212 -9.74 -0.34 12.40
CA THR A 212 -10.81 0.50 12.97
C THR A 212 -11.51 1.40 11.96
N GLY A 213 -11.14 1.32 10.68
CA GLY A 213 -11.84 2.04 9.60
C GLY A 213 -11.16 3.35 9.18
N GLU A 214 -9.87 3.49 9.40
CA GLU A 214 -9.07 4.66 8.99
C GLU A 214 -9.18 4.94 7.48
N ASP A 215 -9.19 3.88 6.65
CA ASP A 215 -9.39 3.99 5.21
C ASP A 215 -10.78 4.52 4.84
N THR A 216 -11.79 4.06 5.57
CA THR A 216 -13.18 4.47 5.38
C THR A 216 -13.38 5.93 5.81
N ASP A 217 -12.69 6.35 6.87
CA ASP A 217 -12.75 7.74 7.32
C ASP A 217 -12.12 8.69 6.31
N ILE A 218 -10.91 8.40 5.82
CA ILE A 218 -10.24 9.17 4.76
C ILE A 218 -11.16 9.26 3.53
N GLU A 219 -11.71 8.15 3.07
CA GLU A 219 -12.61 8.13 1.92
C GLU A 219 -13.85 9.01 2.15
N ARG A 220 -14.50 8.88 3.31
CA ARG A 220 -15.69 9.67 3.67
C ARG A 220 -15.39 11.18 3.66
N ARG A 221 -14.26 11.59 4.26
CA ARG A 221 -13.86 13.01 4.30
C ARG A 221 -13.51 13.52 2.90
N MET A 222 -12.78 12.77 2.09
CA MET A 222 -12.49 13.15 0.70
C MET A 222 -13.78 13.29 -0.13
N ARG A 223 -14.73 12.35 -0.01
CA ARG A 223 -16.02 12.44 -0.69
C ARG A 223 -16.83 13.67 -0.27
N HIS A 224 -16.78 14.02 1.02
CA HIS A 224 -17.44 15.23 1.54
C HIS A 224 -16.90 16.51 0.88
N PHE A 225 -15.60 16.55 0.57
CA PHE A 225 -14.96 17.65 -0.16
C PHE A 225 -15.10 17.55 -1.69
N GLY A 226 -15.95 16.64 -2.20
CA GLY A 226 -16.23 16.51 -3.62
C GLY A 226 -15.15 15.75 -4.42
N ILE A 227 -14.19 15.13 -3.73
CA ILE A 227 -13.15 14.32 -4.36
C ILE A 227 -13.74 12.94 -4.70
N LYS A 228 -13.58 12.52 -5.94
CA LYS A 228 -14.19 11.30 -6.48
C LYS A 228 -13.22 10.11 -6.42
N MET A 229 -13.76 8.92 -6.25
CA MET A 229 -12.99 7.68 -6.29
C MET A 229 -13.06 7.03 -7.67
N ILE A 230 -11.90 6.64 -8.22
CA ILE A 230 -11.81 5.91 -9.50
C ILE A 230 -11.03 4.62 -9.26
N SER A 231 -11.52 3.51 -9.79
CA SER A 231 -10.82 2.25 -9.73
C SER A 231 -9.66 2.20 -10.73
N CYS A 232 -8.46 1.84 -10.25
CA CYS A 232 -7.32 1.42 -11.08
C CYS A 232 -7.06 -0.10 -10.96
N ARG A 233 -8.09 -0.86 -10.63
CA ARG A 233 -8.09 -2.33 -10.55
C ARG A 233 -7.58 -2.95 -11.84
N ASN A 234 -6.73 -3.98 -11.74
CA ASN A 234 -6.08 -4.65 -12.86
C ASN A 234 -5.09 -3.79 -13.68
N PHE A 235 -4.81 -2.58 -13.25
CA PHE A 235 -3.79 -1.70 -13.82
C PHE A 235 -2.63 -1.52 -12.85
N ALA A 236 -2.83 -0.82 -11.76
CA ALA A 236 -1.85 -0.68 -10.69
C ALA A 236 -1.95 -1.89 -9.73
N ILE A 237 -1.40 -3.02 -10.15
CA ILE A 237 -1.49 -4.27 -9.38
C ILE A 237 -0.32 -4.43 -8.40
N MET A 238 -0.58 -5.14 -7.30
CA MET A 238 0.41 -5.52 -6.31
C MET A 238 0.05 -6.84 -5.63
N THR A 239 1.01 -7.42 -4.93
CA THR A 239 0.80 -8.60 -4.09
C THR A 239 1.04 -8.27 -2.62
N HIS A 240 0.15 -8.70 -1.75
CA HIS A 240 0.28 -8.59 -0.31
C HIS A 240 0.84 -9.91 0.24
N LEU A 241 1.98 -9.85 0.89
CA LEU A 241 2.65 -11.02 1.45
C LEU A 241 1.83 -11.60 2.60
N HIS A 242 1.72 -12.93 2.63
CA HIS A 242 1.05 -13.60 3.73
C HIS A 242 1.77 -13.35 5.05
N HIS A 243 1.02 -13.00 6.07
CA HIS A 243 1.45 -12.95 7.45
C HIS A 243 0.34 -13.44 8.38
N LYS A 244 0.71 -13.95 9.54
CA LYS A 244 -0.25 -14.34 10.59
C LYS A 244 -0.90 -13.07 11.13
N LYS A 245 -2.23 -13.02 11.15
CA LYS A 245 -2.98 -11.90 11.71
C LYS A 245 -2.91 -11.96 13.24
N ASN A 246 -2.05 -11.16 13.85
CA ASN A 246 -1.91 -11.06 15.30
C ASN A 246 -2.82 -9.96 15.89
N PHE A 247 -4.13 -10.02 15.61
CA PHE A 247 -5.08 -9.06 16.19
C PHE A 247 -5.32 -9.20 17.69
N ASN A 248 -4.95 -10.34 18.28
CA ASN A 248 -5.24 -10.64 19.69
C ASN A 248 -4.45 -9.81 20.72
N HIS A 249 -3.37 -9.13 20.32
CA HIS A 249 -2.60 -8.31 21.27
C HIS A 249 -3.26 -6.96 21.58
N TYR A 250 -3.86 -6.32 20.59
CA TYR A 250 -4.44 -4.98 20.75
C TYR A 250 -5.86 -5.01 21.35
N THR A 251 -6.68 -6.00 21.02
CA THR A 251 -8.04 -6.13 21.55
C THR A 251 -8.08 -6.50 23.03
N LYS A 252 -7.07 -7.18 23.57
CA LYS A 252 -6.98 -7.50 25.02
C LYS A 252 -6.67 -6.28 25.91
N GLN A 253 -6.06 -5.24 25.38
CA GLN A 253 -5.74 -4.03 26.15
C GLN A 253 -6.93 -3.06 26.28
N LEU A 254 -7.96 -3.20 25.44
CA LEU A 254 -9.08 -2.26 25.37
C LEU A 254 -10.40 -2.78 25.95
N LEU A 255 -10.49 -4.07 26.28
CA LEU A 255 -11.62 -4.55 27.06
C LEU A 255 -11.39 -4.11 28.51
N PRO A 256 -12.28 -3.28 29.10
CA PRO A 256 -12.20 -2.99 30.52
C PRO A 256 -12.16 -4.33 31.27
N GLN A 257 -11.11 -4.54 32.07
CA GLN A 257 -11.05 -5.69 32.98
C GLN A 257 -12.33 -5.66 33.81
N PRO A 258 -13.07 -6.78 33.92
CA PRO A 258 -14.25 -6.80 34.80
C PRO A 258 -13.77 -6.38 36.18
N SER A 259 -14.36 -5.28 36.68
CA SER A 259 -14.06 -4.79 38.04
C SER A 259 -14.29 -5.93 39.01
N GLU A 260 -13.32 -6.20 39.91
CA GLU A 260 -13.40 -7.18 41.01
C GLU A 260 -14.53 -6.88 42.01
N ALA A 261 -15.49 -6.06 41.67
CA ALA A 261 -16.61 -5.60 42.53
C ALA A 261 -17.92 -6.31 42.21
N GLN A 262 -17.91 -7.59 41.86
CA GLN A 262 -19.08 -8.49 41.94
C GLN A 262 -18.61 -9.92 42.23
N LYS A 263 -18.18 -10.13 43.47
CA LYS A 263 -18.25 -11.44 44.14
C LYS A 263 -18.98 -11.29 45.44
#